data_3c566607c219fa3ea7afc34a26fa54fd
#
_entry.id   3c566607c219fa3ea7afc34a26fa54fd
#
_cell.length_a   1.000
_cell.length_b   1.000
_cell.length_c   1.000
_cell.angle_alpha   90.00
_cell.angle_beta   90.00
_cell.angle_gamma   90.00
#
_symmetry.space_group_name_H-M   'P 1'
#
loop_
_entity.id
_entity.type
_entity.pdbx_description
1 polymer ?
#
loop_
_entity_poly.entity_id
_entity_poly.type
_entity_poly.pdbx_seq_one_letter_code
_entity_poly.pdbx_strand_id
1 'polypeptide(L)'
;MQLRLLRFKRLRKKRINSSGLEIGITPEKSSYFEKKYRNYTFVKEDTMSSNAATKSGFVTLIGRPNVGKSTLMNHLIGQKIAITSNKPQTTRNRIQTVYTDERGQIVFLDTPGIHKAKNKLGDYMVNVAVHTLNEVDVVCWLVEPTTYIGAGERHIIEQLKKTKTPVLLVINKTDTVKKEDILKFIDAYRKELDFSEVIPVSALKGTNTDTLIECIFKYLPYGEPFYDEDTVTDQPMRQIVAELIREKALRLLSEEIPHGIAVSIEQMKETGGICHIEATIVCERESHKGIIIGKGGEMLKKIGTQARRDIEDMLEMQANLKLWVKVKKDWRDSDFLLKNFGYNPKDASITQK
;
A
#
# COMPACT_ATOMS: atom_id res chain seq x y z
N MET A 1 1.92 4.50 21.92
CA MET A 1 0.62 4.67 21.25
C MET A 1 0.51 4.05 19.85
N GLN A 2 1.62 3.84 19.13
CA GLN A 2 1.62 3.28 17.76
C GLN A 2 1.22 1.79 17.64
N LEU A 3 1.37 0.97 18.68
CA LEU A 3 1.25 -0.49 18.60
C LEU A 3 -0.13 -1.07 19.02
N ARG A 4 -1.02 -0.29 19.64
CA ARG A 4 -2.31 -0.82 20.15
C ARG A 4 -3.45 -0.87 19.12
N LEU A 5 -3.44 -0.04 18.10
CA LEU A 5 -4.55 0.12 17.15
C LEU A 5 -4.65 -0.98 16.07
N LEU A 6 -3.57 -1.66 15.76
CA LEU A 6 -3.54 -2.69 14.72
C LEU A 6 -3.91 -4.11 15.21
N ARG A 7 -3.99 -4.32 16.52
CA ARG A 7 -4.23 -5.64 17.15
C ARG A 7 -5.64 -6.21 17.00
N PHE A 8 -6.66 -5.35 16.88
CA PHE A 8 -8.06 -5.81 17.00
C PHE A 8 -8.68 -6.41 15.71
N LYS A 9 -8.25 -6.01 14.52
CA LYS A 9 -8.89 -6.49 13.26
C LYS A 9 -8.55 -7.93 12.89
N ARG A 10 -7.38 -8.44 13.28
CA ARG A 10 -6.95 -9.82 12.95
C ARG A 10 -7.69 -10.89 13.77
N LEU A 11 -8.11 -10.56 15.00
CA LEU A 11 -8.84 -11.48 15.88
C LEU A 11 -10.27 -11.77 15.42
N ARG A 12 -10.90 -10.91 14.61
CA ARG A 12 -12.25 -11.12 14.06
C ARG A 12 -12.31 -12.11 12.90
N LYS A 13 -11.21 -12.36 12.18
CA LYS A 13 -11.19 -13.25 11.00
C LYS A 13 -10.78 -14.71 11.29
N LYS A 14 -10.24 -15.03 12.47
CA LYS A 14 -9.70 -16.37 12.80
C LYS A 14 -10.57 -17.21 13.73
N ARG A 15 -11.91 -17.18 13.63
CA ARG A 15 -12.76 -18.20 14.29
C ARG A 15 -13.93 -18.61 13.41
N ILE A 16 -13.63 -19.32 12.35
CA ILE A 16 -14.57 -20.29 11.80
C ILE A 16 -14.00 -21.66 12.18
N ASN A 17 -14.51 -22.24 13.24
CA ASN A 17 -14.26 -23.65 13.55
C ASN A 17 -15.04 -24.52 12.54
N SER A 18 -14.49 -25.67 12.22
CA SER A 18 -15.01 -26.71 11.35
C SER A 18 -16.41 -27.26 11.73
N SER A 19 -17.14 -26.62 12.62
CA SER A 19 -18.50 -27.02 13.10
C SER A 19 -19.58 -25.94 12.93
N GLY A 20 -19.34 -24.81 12.26
CA GLY A 20 -20.40 -23.94 11.74
C GLY A 20 -21.29 -23.21 12.77
N LEU A 21 -20.86 -22.99 14.02
CA LEU A 21 -21.63 -22.24 15.03
C LEU A 21 -21.04 -20.86 15.28
N GLU A 22 -21.76 -19.81 14.87
CA GLU A 22 -21.49 -18.41 15.20
C GLU A 22 -21.82 -18.15 16.69
N ILE A 23 -20.81 -17.72 17.46
CA ILE A 23 -21.05 -17.19 18.81
C ILE A 23 -20.87 -15.68 18.76
N GLY A 24 -21.98 -14.93 18.74
CA GLY A 24 -22.01 -13.48 18.86
C GLY A 24 -21.66 -13.05 20.31
N ILE A 25 -20.57 -12.29 20.50
CA ILE A 25 -20.23 -11.69 21.80
C ILE A 25 -20.56 -10.19 21.72
N THR A 26 -21.48 -9.73 22.57
CA THR A 26 -21.81 -8.32 22.74
C THR A 26 -20.79 -7.60 23.63
N PRO A 27 -20.62 -6.25 23.53
CA PRO A 27 -19.61 -5.49 24.28
C PRO A 27 -19.68 -5.62 25.81
N GLU A 28 -20.84 -5.90 26.35
CA GLU A 28 -21.04 -6.06 27.80
C GLU A 28 -20.42 -7.34 28.40
N LYS A 29 -20.10 -8.34 27.58
CA LYS A 29 -19.49 -9.59 28.03
C LYS A 29 -17.96 -9.55 28.09
N SER A 30 -17.32 -8.52 27.53
CA SER A 30 -15.85 -8.36 27.55
C SER A 30 -15.33 -8.11 28.98
N SER A 31 -15.99 -7.24 29.77
CA SER A 31 -15.56 -6.92 31.14
C SER A 31 -15.75 -8.10 32.12
N TYR A 32 -16.72 -8.97 31.85
CA TYR A 32 -16.95 -10.19 32.64
C TYR A 32 -15.88 -11.25 32.40
N PHE A 33 -15.38 -11.35 31.17
CA PHE A 33 -14.31 -12.29 30.80
C PHE A 33 -12.98 -11.92 31.43
N GLU A 34 -12.61 -10.64 31.44
CA GLU A 34 -11.37 -10.16 32.08
C GLU A 34 -11.37 -10.38 33.60
N LYS A 35 -12.51 -10.22 34.29
CA LYS A 35 -12.62 -10.48 35.73
C LYS A 35 -12.56 -11.97 36.10
N LYS A 36 -13.11 -12.83 35.25
CA LYS A 36 -13.25 -14.27 35.53
C LYS A 36 -11.96 -15.06 35.30
N TYR A 37 -11.05 -14.57 34.46
CA TYR A 37 -9.84 -15.30 34.06
C TYR A 37 -8.53 -14.68 34.55
N ARG A 38 -8.60 -13.75 35.51
CA ARG A 38 -7.41 -13.07 36.08
C ARG A 38 -6.45 -14.01 36.82
N ASN A 39 -6.88 -15.21 37.19
CA ASN A 39 -6.11 -16.19 37.97
C ASN A 39 -5.79 -17.51 37.25
N TYR A 40 -5.97 -17.57 35.95
CA TYR A 40 -5.48 -18.70 35.19
C TYR A 40 -4.07 -18.40 34.70
N THR A 41 -3.10 -18.99 35.39
CA THR A 41 -1.75 -19.15 34.89
C THR A 41 -1.86 -20.05 33.66
N PHE A 42 -1.71 -19.48 32.46
CA PHE A 42 -1.50 -20.30 31.27
C PHE A 42 -0.18 -21.03 31.48
N VAL A 43 -0.26 -22.32 31.77
CA VAL A 43 0.86 -23.20 31.58
C VAL A 43 1.16 -23.12 30.09
N LYS A 44 2.33 -22.59 29.72
CA LYS A 44 2.87 -22.77 28.39
C LYS A 44 2.99 -24.29 28.21
N GLU A 45 2.08 -24.88 27.45
CA GLU A 45 2.39 -26.11 26.79
C GLU A 45 3.52 -25.75 25.81
N ASP A 46 4.72 -26.15 26.17
CA ASP A 46 5.83 -26.30 25.24
C ASP A 46 5.44 -27.41 24.25
N THR A 47 4.54 -27.08 23.34
CA THR A 47 4.42 -27.81 22.10
C THR A 47 5.75 -27.55 21.38
N MET A 48 6.63 -28.52 21.42
CA MET A 48 7.73 -28.65 20.47
C MET A 48 7.12 -28.54 19.07
N SER A 49 7.03 -27.31 18.54
CA SER A 49 6.72 -27.09 17.14
C SER A 49 7.90 -27.66 16.37
N SER A 50 7.61 -28.58 15.46
CA SER A 50 8.52 -28.95 14.38
C SER A 50 9.14 -27.65 13.84
N ASN A 51 10.47 -27.55 13.90
CA ASN A 51 11.28 -26.49 13.30
C ASN A 51 11.12 -26.53 11.76
N ALA A 52 9.95 -26.21 11.24
CA ALA A 52 9.83 -25.84 9.85
C ALA A 52 10.47 -24.46 9.74
N ALA A 53 11.66 -24.38 9.14
CA ALA A 53 12.37 -23.14 8.96
C ALA A 53 11.46 -22.14 8.22
N THR A 54 11.15 -21.01 8.85
CA THR A 54 10.34 -19.95 8.26
C THR A 54 11.07 -19.28 7.12
N LYS A 55 10.33 -18.70 6.19
CA LYS A 55 10.87 -17.92 5.07
C LYS A 55 10.50 -16.46 5.21
N SER A 56 11.47 -15.56 5.08
CA SER A 56 11.22 -14.13 5.19
C SER A 56 12.05 -13.37 4.18
N GLY A 57 11.41 -12.37 3.50
CA GLY A 57 12.10 -11.62 2.47
C GLY A 57 11.32 -10.44 1.95
N PHE A 58 11.98 -9.66 1.11
CA PHE A 58 11.46 -8.45 0.50
C PHE A 58 10.93 -8.71 -0.91
N VAL A 59 9.74 -8.18 -1.20
CA VAL A 59 9.06 -8.36 -2.48
C VAL A 59 8.63 -7.00 -3.03
N THR A 60 9.03 -6.64 -4.23
CA THR A 60 8.56 -5.40 -4.84
C THR A 60 7.44 -5.63 -5.84
N LEU A 61 6.46 -4.72 -5.84
CA LEU A 61 5.40 -4.65 -6.85
C LEU A 61 5.75 -3.56 -7.87
N ILE A 62 6.07 -3.96 -9.08
CA ILE A 62 6.36 -3.02 -10.18
C ILE A 62 5.30 -3.12 -11.26
N GLY A 63 5.24 -2.14 -12.14
CA GLY A 63 4.31 -2.07 -13.25
C GLY A 63 3.93 -0.65 -13.59
N ARG A 64 3.25 -0.46 -14.72
CA ARG A 64 2.75 0.86 -15.12
C ARG A 64 1.80 1.44 -14.07
N PRO A 65 1.55 2.76 -14.11
CA PRO A 65 0.46 3.34 -13.34
C PRO A 65 -0.88 2.62 -13.64
N ASN A 66 -1.72 2.49 -12.62
CA ASN A 66 -3.09 1.96 -12.70
C ASN A 66 -3.25 0.46 -13.03
N VAL A 67 -2.18 -0.32 -13.10
CA VAL A 67 -2.25 -1.80 -13.26
C VAL A 67 -2.77 -2.52 -12.02
N GLY A 68 -2.92 -1.82 -10.87
CA GLY A 68 -3.52 -2.34 -9.65
C GLY A 68 -2.55 -2.75 -8.54
N LYS A 69 -1.29 -2.26 -8.53
CA LYS A 69 -0.28 -2.56 -7.50
C LYS A 69 -0.79 -2.31 -6.08
N SER A 70 -1.18 -1.07 -5.77
CA SER A 70 -1.68 -0.69 -4.44
C SER A 70 -3.00 -1.39 -4.08
N THR A 71 -3.84 -1.73 -5.08
CA THR A 71 -5.07 -2.52 -4.87
C THR A 71 -4.73 -3.93 -4.43
N LEU A 72 -3.77 -4.58 -5.13
CA LEU A 72 -3.30 -5.91 -4.78
C LEU A 72 -2.70 -5.93 -3.38
N MET A 73 -1.81 -4.99 -3.08
CA MET A 73 -1.18 -4.87 -1.77
C MET A 73 -2.20 -4.70 -0.64
N ASN A 74 -3.15 -3.76 -0.77
CA ASN A 74 -4.22 -3.57 0.21
C ASN A 74 -5.08 -4.83 0.39
N HIS A 75 -5.34 -5.57 -0.71
CA HIS A 75 -6.10 -6.81 -0.65
C HIS A 75 -5.34 -7.90 0.13
N LEU A 76 -4.06 -8.11 -0.19
CA LEU A 76 -3.21 -9.11 0.48
C LEU A 76 -3.07 -8.84 1.98
N ILE A 77 -2.92 -7.58 2.35
CA ILE A 77 -2.80 -7.15 3.75
C ILE A 77 -4.15 -7.14 4.48
N GLY A 78 -5.28 -7.03 3.74
CA GLY A 78 -6.63 -6.91 4.30
C GLY A 78 -6.93 -5.54 4.91
N GLN A 79 -6.10 -4.53 4.66
CA GLN A 79 -6.24 -3.16 5.16
C GLN A 79 -5.87 -2.15 4.08
N LYS A 80 -6.47 -0.94 4.17
CA LYS A 80 -6.15 0.17 3.27
C LYS A 80 -4.95 0.97 3.78
N ILE A 81 -3.75 0.56 3.38
CA ILE A 81 -2.49 1.25 3.70
C ILE A 81 -2.06 2.15 2.52
N ALA A 82 -2.08 1.61 1.31
CA ALA A 82 -1.75 2.36 0.10
C ALA A 82 -2.98 3.02 -0.50
N ILE A 83 -2.83 4.25 -0.96
CA ILE A 83 -3.91 4.95 -1.66
C ILE A 83 -4.09 4.40 -3.08
N THR A 84 -5.33 4.46 -3.56
CA THR A 84 -5.69 3.98 -4.90
C THR A 84 -6.38 5.07 -5.71
N SER A 85 -5.98 5.25 -6.95
CA SER A 85 -6.61 6.20 -7.88
C SER A 85 -6.40 5.75 -9.32
N ASN A 86 -7.30 6.15 -10.22
CA ASN A 86 -7.14 5.96 -11.66
C ASN A 86 -6.16 6.97 -12.30
N LYS A 87 -5.54 7.85 -11.49
CA LYS A 87 -4.62 8.87 -11.99
C LYS A 87 -3.18 8.39 -11.89
N PRO A 88 -2.30 8.75 -12.83
CA PRO A 88 -0.87 8.47 -12.72
C PRO A 88 -0.27 9.18 -11.51
N GLN A 89 0.89 8.69 -11.03
CA GLN A 89 1.59 9.19 -9.84
C GLN A 89 0.75 9.10 -8.54
N THR A 90 -0.11 8.09 -8.42
CA THR A 90 -0.86 7.81 -7.20
C THR A 90 0.10 7.47 -6.06
N THR A 91 0.96 6.47 -6.23
CA THR A 91 2.05 6.15 -5.29
C THR A 91 3.25 7.03 -5.63
N ARG A 92 3.79 7.78 -4.67
CA ARG A 92 4.97 8.65 -4.84
C ARG A 92 6.16 8.21 -4.00
N ASN A 93 5.91 7.64 -2.84
CA ASN A 93 6.91 7.07 -1.96
C ASN A 93 6.87 5.55 -2.05
N ARG A 94 7.96 4.89 -1.65
CA ARG A 94 7.92 3.47 -1.34
C ARG A 94 7.02 3.26 -0.13
N ILE A 95 6.00 2.42 -0.29
CA ILE A 95 5.12 2.03 0.81
C ILE A 95 5.49 0.61 1.20
N GLN A 96 5.87 0.43 2.45
CA GLN A 96 6.21 -0.86 3.00
C GLN A 96 5.02 -1.41 3.78
N THR A 97 4.66 -2.67 3.50
CA THR A 97 3.65 -3.41 4.24
C THR A 97 4.14 -4.82 4.53
N VAL A 98 3.68 -5.38 5.63
CA VAL A 98 4.13 -6.67 6.13
C VAL A 98 2.95 -7.64 6.11
N TYR A 99 3.15 -8.76 5.43
CA TYR A 99 2.27 -9.92 5.43
C TYR A 99 2.93 -11.04 6.24
N THR A 100 2.26 -11.53 7.27
CA THR A 100 2.79 -12.60 8.12
C THR A 100 1.79 -13.74 8.20
N ASP A 101 2.25 -14.98 8.01
CA ASP A 101 1.50 -16.20 8.31
C ASP A 101 2.43 -17.29 8.86
N GLU A 102 1.93 -18.51 9.00
CA GLU A 102 2.67 -19.66 9.54
C GLU A 102 3.92 -20.04 8.74
N ARG A 103 4.00 -19.67 7.46
CA ARG A 103 5.17 -19.94 6.57
C ARG A 103 6.30 -18.96 6.79
N GLY A 104 6.00 -17.78 7.37
CA GLY A 104 6.97 -16.70 7.60
C GLY A 104 6.44 -15.32 7.24
N GLN A 105 7.31 -14.46 6.67
CA GLN A 105 6.99 -13.05 6.49
C GLN A 105 7.37 -12.52 5.11
N ILE A 106 6.45 -11.84 4.46
CA ILE A 106 6.68 -11.12 3.20
C ILE A 106 6.63 -9.61 3.48
N VAL A 107 7.72 -8.91 3.23
CA VAL A 107 7.77 -7.45 3.28
C VAL A 107 7.52 -6.91 1.88
N PHE A 108 6.29 -6.46 1.60
CA PHE A 108 5.94 -5.88 0.32
C PHE A 108 6.38 -4.43 0.22
N LEU A 109 6.97 -4.07 -0.91
CA LEU A 109 7.38 -2.72 -1.27
C LEU A 109 6.57 -2.27 -2.50
N ASP A 110 5.49 -1.48 -2.27
CA ASP A 110 4.80 -0.79 -3.38
C ASP A 110 5.62 0.41 -3.80
N THR A 111 6.00 0.44 -5.07
CA THR A 111 6.84 1.50 -5.62
C THR A 111 6.04 2.41 -6.55
N PRO A 112 6.48 3.67 -6.72
CA PRO A 112 5.97 4.52 -7.78
C PRO A 112 6.04 3.80 -9.13
N GLY A 113 5.03 4.02 -9.98
CA GLY A 113 5.04 3.45 -11.32
C GLY A 113 6.22 4.00 -12.14
N ILE A 114 6.96 3.11 -12.79
CA ILE A 114 8.12 3.49 -13.63
C ILE A 114 7.62 4.28 -14.84
N HIS A 115 8.08 5.52 -14.98
CA HIS A 115 7.71 6.44 -16.06
C HIS A 115 8.85 7.41 -16.37
N LYS A 116 8.78 8.14 -17.48
CA LYS A 116 9.77 9.18 -17.80
C LYS A 116 9.56 10.39 -16.90
N ALA A 117 10.57 10.76 -16.13
CA ALA A 117 10.54 11.92 -15.25
C ALA A 117 10.44 13.24 -16.03
N LYS A 118 9.71 14.22 -15.46
CA LYS A 118 9.54 15.56 -16.03
C LYS A 118 9.97 16.68 -15.08
N ASN A 119 10.26 16.35 -13.84
CA ASN A 119 10.65 17.27 -12.75
C ASN A 119 11.38 16.47 -11.65
N LYS A 120 11.95 17.14 -10.66
CA LYS A 120 12.68 16.50 -9.56
C LYS A 120 11.85 15.51 -8.75
N LEU A 121 10.55 15.75 -8.55
CA LEU A 121 9.66 14.76 -7.93
C LEU A 121 9.58 13.49 -8.79
N GLY A 122 9.50 13.64 -10.11
CA GLY A 122 9.53 12.50 -11.04
C GLY A 122 10.86 11.74 -10.99
N ASP A 123 11.98 12.43 -10.94
CA ASP A 123 13.32 11.83 -10.79
C ASP A 123 13.42 11.05 -9.48
N TYR A 124 12.94 11.63 -8.37
CA TYR A 124 12.84 10.96 -7.08
C TYR A 124 12.05 9.64 -7.19
N MET A 125 10.85 9.67 -7.80
CA MET A 125 9.99 8.50 -7.94
C MET A 125 10.66 7.38 -8.78
N VAL A 126 11.33 7.73 -9.86
CA VAL A 126 12.06 6.76 -10.71
C VAL A 126 13.22 6.15 -9.92
N ASN A 127 13.99 6.97 -9.21
CA ASN A 127 15.11 6.49 -8.39
C ASN A 127 14.64 5.53 -7.31
N VAL A 128 13.55 5.83 -6.59
CA VAL A 128 12.95 4.92 -5.60
C VAL A 128 12.59 3.58 -6.23
N ALA A 129 11.94 3.58 -7.40
CA ALA A 129 11.54 2.35 -8.06
C ALA A 129 12.75 1.50 -8.53
N VAL A 130 13.77 2.13 -9.10
CA VAL A 130 14.97 1.44 -9.60
C VAL A 130 15.83 0.89 -8.46
N HIS A 131 16.05 1.67 -7.40
CA HIS A 131 16.80 1.20 -6.22
C HIS A 131 16.15 -0.02 -5.59
N THR A 132 14.83 0.01 -5.44
CA THR A 132 14.08 -1.10 -4.85
C THR A 132 14.26 -2.42 -5.63
N LEU A 133 14.39 -2.38 -6.97
CA LEU A 133 14.60 -3.60 -7.78
C LEU A 133 15.89 -4.37 -7.44
N ASN A 134 16.91 -3.67 -6.95
CA ASN A 134 18.22 -4.26 -6.65
C ASN A 134 18.32 -4.78 -5.20
N GLU A 135 17.33 -4.51 -4.38
CA GLU A 135 17.36 -4.76 -2.93
C GLU A 135 16.32 -5.82 -2.48
N VAL A 136 15.63 -6.46 -3.41
CA VAL A 136 14.55 -7.41 -3.11
C VAL A 136 14.87 -8.83 -3.50
N ASP A 137 14.22 -9.78 -2.83
CA ASP A 137 14.35 -11.21 -3.07
C ASP A 137 13.47 -11.69 -4.23
N VAL A 138 12.32 -11.00 -4.46
CA VAL A 138 11.37 -11.33 -5.52
C VAL A 138 10.79 -10.06 -6.14
N VAL A 139 10.66 -10.05 -7.46
CA VAL A 139 9.97 -8.99 -8.20
C VAL A 139 8.64 -9.52 -8.73
N CYS A 140 7.53 -8.89 -8.34
CA CYS A 140 6.22 -9.11 -8.92
C CYS A 140 5.93 -8.02 -9.96
N TRP A 141 6.00 -8.37 -11.23
CA TRP A 141 5.64 -7.44 -12.31
C TRP A 141 4.16 -7.55 -12.66
N LEU A 142 3.41 -6.51 -12.29
CA LEU A 142 1.98 -6.44 -12.57
C LEU A 142 1.73 -5.84 -13.94
N VAL A 143 0.88 -6.52 -14.71
CA VAL A 143 0.43 -6.08 -16.05
C VAL A 143 -1.09 -6.22 -16.17
N GLU A 144 -1.68 -5.50 -17.11
CA GLU A 144 -3.08 -5.68 -17.50
C GLU A 144 -3.21 -6.84 -18.50
N PRO A 145 -4.39 -7.47 -18.62
CA PRO A 145 -4.62 -8.60 -19.53
C PRO A 145 -4.76 -8.09 -20.97
N THR A 146 -3.62 -7.92 -21.64
CA THR A 146 -3.53 -7.45 -23.04
C THR A 146 -2.37 -8.13 -23.76
N THR A 147 -2.51 -8.33 -25.08
CA THR A 147 -1.43 -8.78 -25.95
C THR A 147 -0.55 -7.63 -26.44
N TYR A 148 -0.99 -6.38 -26.24
CA TYR A 148 -0.25 -5.20 -26.65
C TYR A 148 0.78 -4.82 -25.59
N ILE A 149 2.06 -4.94 -25.95
CA ILE A 149 3.21 -4.58 -25.12
C ILE A 149 3.71 -3.21 -25.59
N GLY A 150 3.29 -2.15 -24.89
CA GLY A 150 3.59 -0.78 -25.25
C GLY A 150 4.99 -0.32 -24.81
N ALA A 151 5.31 0.95 -25.08
CA ALA A 151 6.61 1.53 -24.72
C ALA A 151 6.88 1.50 -23.19
N GLY A 152 5.84 1.62 -22.38
CA GLY A 152 5.97 1.56 -20.92
C GLY A 152 6.38 0.18 -20.42
N GLU A 153 5.76 -0.89 -20.95
CA GLU A 153 6.13 -2.28 -20.64
C GLU A 153 7.53 -2.59 -21.15
N ARG A 154 7.89 -2.18 -22.39
CA ARG A 154 9.23 -2.39 -22.95
C ARG A 154 10.31 -1.75 -22.09
N HIS A 155 10.06 -0.55 -21.57
CA HIS A 155 10.98 0.11 -20.64
C HIS A 155 11.18 -0.70 -19.35
N ILE A 156 10.11 -1.27 -18.79
CA ILE A 156 10.19 -2.15 -17.62
C ILE A 156 10.95 -3.45 -17.95
N ILE A 157 10.65 -4.08 -19.09
CA ILE A 157 11.35 -5.28 -19.56
C ILE A 157 12.88 -5.04 -19.64
N GLU A 158 13.31 -3.89 -20.17
CA GLU A 158 14.73 -3.54 -20.23
C GLU A 158 15.40 -3.40 -18.85
N GLN A 159 14.66 -3.00 -17.83
CA GLN A 159 15.17 -3.00 -16.45
C GLN A 159 15.20 -4.43 -15.88
N LEU A 160 14.14 -5.21 -16.10
CA LEU A 160 14.04 -6.58 -15.61
C LEU A 160 15.09 -7.51 -16.22
N LYS A 161 15.48 -7.32 -17.47
CA LYS A 161 16.59 -8.07 -18.13
C LYS A 161 17.94 -7.89 -17.44
N LYS A 162 18.10 -6.83 -16.64
CA LYS A 162 19.35 -6.53 -15.92
C LYS A 162 19.41 -7.15 -14.52
N THR A 163 18.28 -7.56 -13.96
CA THR A 163 18.23 -8.18 -12.63
C THR A 163 18.44 -9.69 -12.69
N LYS A 164 19.03 -10.23 -11.62
CA LYS A 164 19.12 -11.68 -11.38
C LYS A 164 18.01 -12.17 -10.44
N THR A 165 17.23 -11.24 -9.88
CA THR A 165 16.14 -11.53 -8.95
C THR A 165 15.02 -12.28 -9.67
N PRO A 166 14.43 -13.32 -9.09
CA PRO A 166 13.25 -13.99 -9.63
C PRO A 166 12.13 -13.03 -9.97
N VAL A 167 11.62 -13.09 -11.21
CA VAL A 167 10.53 -12.24 -11.68
C VAL A 167 9.26 -13.07 -11.83
N LEU A 168 8.22 -12.72 -11.10
CA LEU A 168 6.88 -13.27 -11.22
C LEU A 168 6.02 -12.32 -12.05
N LEU A 169 5.50 -12.80 -13.19
CA LEU A 169 4.55 -12.04 -13.99
C LEU A 169 3.15 -12.18 -13.38
N VAL A 170 2.56 -11.08 -12.96
CA VAL A 170 1.22 -11.03 -12.36
C VAL A 170 0.27 -10.36 -13.34
N ILE A 171 -0.54 -11.14 -14.07
CA ILE A 171 -1.56 -10.62 -14.99
C ILE A 171 -2.79 -10.27 -14.16
N ASN A 172 -2.94 -8.99 -13.82
CA ASN A 172 -4.02 -8.50 -12.97
C ASN A 172 -5.28 -8.13 -13.78
N LYS A 173 -6.38 -7.85 -13.07
CA LYS A 173 -7.69 -7.49 -13.65
C LYS A 173 -8.30 -8.59 -14.53
N THR A 174 -8.06 -9.84 -14.21
CA THR A 174 -8.62 -10.98 -14.94
C THR A 174 -10.16 -11.05 -14.90
N ASP A 175 -10.76 -10.31 -13.98
CA ASP A 175 -12.22 -10.10 -13.89
C ASP A 175 -12.81 -9.27 -15.04
N THR A 176 -11.96 -8.61 -15.85
CA THR A 176 -12.39 -7.76 -16.98
C THR A 176 -12.34 -8.47 -18.33
N VAL A 177 -11.84 -9.71 -18.39
CA VAL A 177 -11.64 -10.48 -19.61
C VAL A 177 -12.21 -11.89 -19.49
N LYS A 178 -12.37 -12.60 -20.62
CA LYS A 178 -12.78 -14.00 -20.63
C LYS A 178 -11.61 -14.90 -20.24
N LYS A 179 -11.90 -15.99 -19.52
CA LYS A 179 -10.87 -16.96 -19.08
C LYS A 179 -10.07 -17.56 -20.24
N GLU A 180 -10.72 -17.78 -21.37
CA GLU A 180 -10.13 -18.36 -22.58
C GLU A 180 -9.05 -17.46 -23.19
N ASP A 181 -9.12 -16.15 -22.96
CA ASP A 181 -8.15 -15.20 -23.52
C ASP A 181 -6.88 -15.10 -22.66
N ILE A 182 -6.88 -15.59 -21.43
CA ILE A 182 -5.74 -15.44 -20.48
C ILE A 182 -4.48 -16.09 -21.07
N LEU A 183 -4.59 -17.25 -21.72
CA LEU A 183 -3.46 -17.94 -22.32
C LEU A 183 -2.76 -17.09 -23.40
N LYS A 184 -3.54 -16.34 -24.20
CA LYS A 184 -2.99 -15.43 -25.22
C LYS A 184 -2.14 -14.32 -24.62
N PHE A 185 -2.55 -13.82 -23.43
CA PHE A 185 -1.77 -12.78 -22.74
C PHE A 185 -0.48 -13.37 -22.16
N ILE A 186 -0.54 -14.55 -21.57
CA ILE A 186 0.63 -15.27 -21.07
C ILE A 186 1.65 -15.48 -22.21
N ASP A 187 1.21 -15.98 -23.36
CA ASP A 187 2.07 -16.24 -24.50
C ASP A 187 2.72 -14.96 -25.05
N ALA A 188 1.99 -13.83 -25.04
CA ALA A 188 2.53 -12.56 -25.49
C ALA A 188 3.70 -12.11 -24.61
N TYR A 189 3.57 -12.18 -23.28
CA TYR A 189 4.60 -11.75 -22.35
C TYR A 189 5.79 -12.72 -22.26
N ARG A 190 5.57 -14.04 -22.39
CA ARG A 190 6.64 -15.05 -22.38
C ARG A 190 7.61 -14.92 -23.56
N LYS A 191 7.20 -14.28 -24.64
CA LYS A 191 8.09 -13.98 -25.78
C LYS A 191 9.09 -12.86 -25.48
N GLU A 192 8.83 -12.03 -24.51
CA GLU A 192 9.65 -10.85 -24.19
C GLU A 192 10.68 -11.12 -23.08
N LEU A 193 10.30 -11.96 -22.09
CA LEU A 193 11.14 -12.28 -20.94
C LEU A 193 10.78 -13.68 -20.40
N ASP A 194 11.78 -14.38 -19.87
CA ASP A 194 11.57 -15.61 -19.13
C ASP A 194 11.18 -15.28 -17.68
N PHE A 195 10.03 -15.80 -17.23
CA PHE A 195 9.49 -15.56 -15.89
C PHE A 195 9.62 -16.81 -15.03
N SER A 196 9.95 -16.61 -13.75
CA SER A 196 9.97 -17.70 -12.77
C SER A 196 8.58 -18.31 -12.59
N GLU A 197 7.54 -17.47 -12.57
CA GLU A 197 6.13 -17.90 -12.54
C GLU A 197 5.25 -16.89 -13.29
N VAL A 198 4.08 -17.35 -13.75
CA VAL A 198 3.06 -16.48 -14.37
C VAL A 198 1.72 -16.72 -13.69
N ILE A 199 1.21 -15.71 -13.00
CA ILE A 199 0.04 -15.82 -12.14
C ILE A 199 -1.05 -14.83 -12.59
N PRO A 200 -2.14 -15.30 -13.21
CA PRO A 200 -3.32 -14.48 -13.47
C PRO A 200 -4.09 -14.23 -12.17
N VAL A 201 -4.39 -12.96 -11.85
CA VAL A 201 -5.09 -12.56 -10.62
C VAL A 201 -6.18 -11.53 -10.87
N SER A 202 -7.13 -11.41 -9.96
CA SER A 202 -7.95 -10.21 -9.81
C SER A 202 -7.73 -9.64 -8.40
N ALA A 203 -6.95 -8.59 -8.31
CA ALA A 203 -6.72 -7.87 -7.05
C ALA A 203 -8.01 -7.29 -6.46
N LEU A 204 -8.98 -6.92 -7.31
CA LEU A 204 -10.27 -6.37 -6.90
C LEU A 204 -11.17 -7.44 -6.28
N LYS A 205 -11.18 -8.65 -6.85
CA LYS A 205 -12.04 -9.76 -6.43
C LYS A 205 -11.35 -10.74 -5.48
N GLY A 206 -10.04 -10.61 -5.29
CA GLY A 206 -9.23 -11.56 -4.53
C GLY A 206 -9.04 -12.92 -5.23
N THR A 207 -9.29 -12.99 -6.54
CA THR A 207 -9.16 -14.23 -7.27
C THR A 207 -7.69 -14.57 -7.47
N ASN A 208 -7.32 -15.80 -7.09
CA ASN A 208 -5.98 -16.39 -7.26
C ASN A 208 -4.86 -15.64 -6.49
N THR A 209 -5.23 -14.86 -5.47
CA THR A 209 -4.25 -14.12 -4.63
C THR A 209 -3.49 -15.04 -3.69
N ASP A 210 -4.12 -16.14 -3.22
CA ASP A 210 -3.47 -17.13 -2.36
C ASP A 210 -2.37 -17.87 -3.13
N THR A 211 -2.62 -18.26 -4.39
CA THR A 211 -1.59 -18.84 -5.28
C THR A 211 -0.42 -17.87 -5.49
N LEU A 212 -0.68 -16.57 -5.62
CA LEU A 212 0.40 -15.58 -5.71
C LEU A 212 1.26 -15.59 -4.45
N ILE A 213 0.66 -15.64 -3.26
CA ILE A 213 1.39 -15.72 -1.98
C ILE A 213 2.19 -17.03 -1.91
N GLU A 214 1.63 -18.16 -2.32
CA GLU A 214 2.35 -19.44 -2.38
C GLU A 214 3.57 -19.37 -3.30
N CYS A 215 3.40 -18.81 -4.50
CA CYS A 215 4.50 -18.63 -5.45
C CYS A 215 5.59 -17.69 -4.90
N ILE A 216 5.21 -16.62 -4.19
CA ILE A 216 6.18 -15.72 -3.55
C ILE A 216 7.00 -16.49 -2.50
N PHE A 217 6.36 -17.21 -1.58
CA PHE A 217 7.06 -17.98 -0.55
C PHE A 217 7.99 -19.05 -1.12
N LYS A 218 7.71 -19.59 -2.31
CA LYS A 218 8.59 -20.56 -2.98
C LYS A 218 10.00 -19.98 -3.22
N TYR A 219 10.08 -18.69 -3.57
CA TYR A 219 11.32 -18.01 -3.93
C TYR A 219 11.96 -17.21 -2.80
N LEU A 220 11.30 -17.04 -1.66
CA LEU A 220 11.90 -16.36 -0.51
C LEU A 220 12.98 -17.21 0.15
N PRO A 221 14.03 -16.56 0.69
CA PRO A 221 15.05 -17.23 1.49
C PRO A 221 14.48 -17.73 2.83
N TYR A 222 15.13 -18.72 3.40
CA TYR A 222 14.91 -19.10 4.80
C TYR A 222 15.46 -18.02 5.72
N GLY A 223 14.69 -17.61 6.72
CA GLY A 223 15.07 -16.57 7.67
C GLY A 223 14.00 -16.25 8.69
N GLU A 224 14.43 -15.60 9.75
CA GLU A 224 13.55 -15.08 10.82
C GLU A 224 12.68 -13.91 10.29
N PRO A 225 11.49 -13.69 10.86
CA PRO A 225 10.69 -12.50 10.59
C PRO A 225 11.43 -11.20 10.90
N PHE A 226 11.31 -10.21 10.04
CA PHE A 226 11.92 -8.88 10.22
C PHE A 226 11.14 -7.99 11.20
N TYR A 227 9.84 -8.25 11.35
CA TYR A 227 8.90 -7.45 12.13
C TYR A 227 8.08 -8.35 13.05
N ASP A 228 7.58 -7.76 14.14
CA ASP A 228 6.62 -8.43 15.01
C ASP A 228 5.39 -8.91 14.21
N GLU A 229 4.80 -10.02 14.64
CA GLU A 229 3.69 -10.70 13.92
C GLU A 229 2.49 -9.76 13.66
N ASP A 230 2.25 -8.81 14.56
CA ASP A 230 1.16 -7.83 14.47
C ASP A 230 1.48 -6.62 13.58
N THR A 231 2.72 -6.50 13.09
CA THR A 231 3.13 -5.36 12.27
C THR A 231 2.52 -5.47 10.87
N VAL A 232 1.85 -4.40 10.45
CA VAL A 232 1.21 -4.30 9.11
C VAL A 232 1.97 -3.35 8.20
N THR A 233 2.55 -2.29 8.75
CA THR A 233 3.35 -1.29 8.04
C THR A 233 4.26 -0.55 9.02
N ASP A 234 5.38 -0.06 8.53
CA ASP A 234 6.29 0.83 9.26
C ASP A 234 5.98 2.32 9.01
N GLN A 235 5.00 2.62 8.14
CA GLN A 235 4.67 3.98 7.77
C GLN A 235 4.13 4.76 8.97
N PRO A 236 4.64 5.98 9.24
CA PRO A 236 4.08 6.83 10.28
C PRO A 236 2.60 7.14 10.01
N MET A 237 1.75 7.07 11.03
CA MET A 237 0.32 7.33 10.92
C MET A 237 0.01 8.67 10.25
N ARG A 238 0.79 9.72 10.55
CA ARG A 238 0.66 11.04 9.91
C ARG A 238 0.82 10.98 8.39
N GLN A 239 1.72 10.13 7.90
CA GLN A 239 1.94 9.97 6.46
C GLN A 239 0.77 9.25 5.79
N ILE A 240 0.22 8.21 6.41
CA ILE A 240 -0.96 7.51 5.91
C ILE A 240 -2.16 8.46 5.85
N VAL A 241 -2.38 9.27 6.89
CA VAL A 241 -3.44 10.30 6.92
C VAL A 241 -3.25 11.34 5.80
N ALA A 242 -2.02 11.82 5.59
CA ALA A 242 -1.72 12.76 4.50
C ALA A 242 -2.05 12.15 3.13
N GLU A 243 -1.69 10.88 2.92
CA GLU A 243 -1.99 10.17 1.69
C GLU A 243 -3.50 9.93 1.50
N LEU A 244 -4.26 9.60 2.55
CA LEU A 244 -5.73 9.49 2.48
C LEU A 244 -6.38 10.81 2.04
N ILE A 245 -5.93 11.95 2.55
CA ILE A 245 -6.39 13.27 2.10
C ILE A 245 -6.00 13.49 0.63
N ARG A 246 -4.76 13.16 0.25
CA ARG A 246 -4.28 13.30 -1.13
C ARG A 246 -5.07 12.41 -2.09
N GLU A 247 -5.44 11.20 -1.70
CA GLU A 247 -6.30 10.32 -2.50
C GLU A 247 -7.63 10.98 -2.87
N LYS A 248 -8.31 11.62 -1.91
CA LYS A 248 -9.59 12.28 -2.19
C LYS A 248 -9.42 13.47 -3.11
N ALA A 249 -8.36 14.25 -2.93
CA ALA A 249 -8.03 15.32 -3.85
C ALA A 249 -7.71 14.78 -5.26
N LEU A 250 -6.93 13.68 -5.39
CA LEU A 250 -6.67 13.01 -6.67
C LEU A 250 -7.97 12.58 -7.38
N ARG A 251 -8.93 12.03 -6.63
CA ARG A 251 -10.18 11.51 -7.20
C ARG A 251 -11.15 12.63 -7.60
N LEU A 252 -11.21 13.71 -6.84
CA LEU A 252 -12.20 14.77 -7.01
C LEU A 252 -11.74 15.91 -7.92
N LEU A 253 -10.43 16.14 -8.05
CA LEU A 253 -9.86 17.16 -8.91
C LEU A 253 -9.58 16.60 -10.30
N SER A 254 -9.55 17.48 -11.31
CA SER A 254 -9.38 17.09 -12.72
C SER A 254 -8.11 17.68 -13.33
N GLU A 255 -7.80 17.30 -14.54
CA GLU A 255 -6.68 17.76 -15.37
C GLU A 255 -5.31 17.63 -14.66
N GLU A 256 -4.48 18.66 -14.72
CA GLU A 256 -3.11 18.66 -14.16
C GLU A 256 -3.05 18.98 -12.66
N ILE A 257 -4.17 19.47 -12.05
CA ILE A 257 -4.18 19.92 -10.66
C ILE A 257 -3.79 18.80 -9.69
N PRO A 258 -4.33 17.57 -9.82
CA PRO A 258 -4.00 16.47 -8.91
C PRO A 258 -2.51 16.11 -8.89
N HIS A 259 -1.83 16.31 -10.01
CA HIS A 259 -0.39 15.98 -10.13
C HIS A 259 0.51 16.99 -9.43
N GLY A 260 0.01 18.23 -9.24
CA GLY A 260 0.73 19.33 -8.60
C GLY A 260 0.39 19.57 -7.13
N ILE A 261 -0.25 18.61 -6.43
CA ILE A 261 -0.58 18.74 -5.01
C ILE A 261 0.32 17.90 -4.11
N ALA A 262 0.58 18.41 -2.90
CA ALA A 262 1.10 17.66 -1.77
C ALA A 262 0.21 17.91 -0.55
N VAL A 263 0.30 17.07 0.47
CA VAL A 263 -0.43 17.25 1.74
C VAL A 263 0.57 17.22 2.89
N SER A 264 0.50 18.24 3.73
CA SER A 264 1.28 18.34 4.97
C SER A 264 0.34 18.23 6.16
N ILE A 265 0.69 17.40 7.15
CA ILE A 265 -0.02 17.36 8.43
C ILE A 265 0.69 18.30 9.39
N GLU A 266 0.04 19.38 9.75
CA GLU A 266 0.57 20.38 10.67
C GLU A 266 0.44 19.88 12.11
N GLN A 267 -0.74 19.36 12.46
CA GLN A 267 -1.04 18.81 13.77
C GLN A 267 -1.85 17.51 13.67
N MET A 268 -1.54 16.57 14.53
CA MET A 268 -2.33 15.36 14.76
C MET A 268 -2.23 15.00 16.25
N LYS A 269 -3.34 15.14 16.98
CA LYS A 269 -3.39 14.94 18.43
C LYS A 269 -4.72 14.33 18.84
N GLU A 270 -4.66 13.33 19.70
CA GLU A 270 -5.84 12.76 20.33
C GLU A 270 -6.19 13.53 21.62
N THR A 271 -7.46 13.90 21.76
CA THR A 271 -7.99 14.53 22.95
C THR A 271 -9.46 14.13 23.14
N GLY A 272 -9.82 13.60 24.31
CA GLY A 272 -11.21 13.21 24.59
C GLY A 272 -11.77 12.11 23.68
N GLY A 273 -10.92 11.18 23.18
CA GLY A 273 -11.35 10.11 22.29
C GLY A 273 -11.58 10.56 20.82
N ILE A 274 -11.18 11.79 20.49
CA ILE A 274 -11.28 12.36 19.14
C ILE A 274 -9.89 12.70 18.64
N CYS A 275 -9.56 12.29 17.40
CA CYS A 275 -8.30 12.66 16.73
C CYS A 275 -8.48 14.03 16.04
N HIS A 276 -7.82 15.06 16.55
CA HIS A 276 -7.78 16.39 15.94
C HIS A 276 -6.65 16.48 14.94
N ILE A 277 -6.99 16.74 13.67
CA ILE A 277 -6.05 16.76 12.54
C ILE A 277 -6.15 18.11 11.86
N GLU A 278 -5.00 18.75 11.70
CA GLU A 278 -4.83 19.97 10.92
C GLU A 278 -3.89 19.69 9.76
N ALA A 279 -4.37 19.90 8.53
CA ALA A 279 -3.61 19.58 7.32
C ALA A 279 -3.72 20.66 6.26
N THR A 280 -2.66 20.81 5.47
CA THR A 280 -2.57 21.76 4.37
C THR A 280 -2.42 21.01 3.06
N ILE A 281 -3.34 21.27 2.10
CA ILE A 281 -3.15 20.87 0.71
C ILE A 281 -2.30 21.95 0.05
N VAL A 282 -1.13 21.58 -0.45
CA VAL A 282 -0.21 22.48 -1.15
C VAL A 282 -0.41 22.32 -2.65
N CYS A 283 -0.46 23.45 -3.39
CA CYS A 283 -0.52 23.46 -4.85
C CYS A 283 0.47 24.49 -5.42
N GLU A 284 0.69 24.50 -6.74
CA GLU A 284 1.73 25.33 -7.36
C GLU A 284 1.25 26.72 -7.79
N ARG A 285 -0.07 26.92 -8.05
CA ARG A 285 -0.62 28.14 -8.64
C ARG A 285 -1.86 28.62 -7.88
N GLU A 286 -2.09 29.94 -7.88
CA GLU A 286 -3.30 30.52 -7.27
C GLU A 286 -4.59 30.05 -7.98
N SER A 287 -4.55 29.84 -9.31
CA SER A 287 -5.67 29.24 -10.04
C SER A 287 -6.03 27.85 -9.55
N HIS A 288 -5.04 27.02 -9.24
CA HIS A 288 -5.24 25.68 -8.66
C HIS A 288 -5.85 25.77 -7.26
N LYS A 289 -5.41 26.73 -6.42
CA LYS A 289 -5.96 26.95 -5.09
C LYS A 289 -7.45 27.27 -5.16
N GLY A 290 -7.87 28.14 -6.08
CA GLY A 290 -9.28 28.47 -6.28
C GLY A 290 -10.13 27.23 -6.62
N ILE A 291 -9.63 26.35 -7.49
CA ILE A 291 -10.32 25.12 -7.90
C ILE A 291 -10.38 24.10 -6.75
N ILE A 292 -9.28 23.96 -5.97
CA ILE A 292 -9.23 23.06 -4.81
C ILE A 292 -10.20 23.51 -3.71
N ILE A 293 -10.35 24.81 -3.50
CA ILE A 293 -11.34 25.36 -2.55
C ILE A 293 -12.75 25.19 -3.12
N GLY A 294 -12.95 25.52 -4.38
CA GLY A 294 -14.25 25.52 -5.06
C GLY A 294 -15.14 26.68 -4.64
N LYS A 295 -16.28 26.83 -5.31
CA LYS A 295 -17.26 27.89 -5.03
C LYS A 295 -17.77 27.73 -3.58
N GLY A 296 -17.64 28.78 -2.77
CA GLY A 296 -18.05 28.73 -1.36
C GLY A 296 -17.35 27.66 -0.50
N GLY A 297 -16.21 27.11 -0.94
CA GLY A 297 -15.48 26.06 -0.20
C GLY A 297 -16.01 24.64 -0.40
N GLU A 298 -16.96 24.43 -1.32
CA GLU A 298 -17.63 23.13 -1.51
C GLU A 298 -16.67 21.99 -1.87
N MET A 299 -15.69 22.22 -2.75
CA MET A 299 -14.76 21.18 -3.17
C MET A 299 -13.85 20.77 -2.02
N LEU A 300 -13.30 21.73 -1.26
CA LEU A 300 -12.48 21.46 -0.10
C LEU A 300 -13.26 20.72 0.99
N LYS A 301 -14.52 21.10 1.23
CA LYS A 301 -15.43 20.42 2.14
C LYS A 301 -15.68 18.97 1.70
N LYS A 302 -15.89 18.73 0.40
CA LYS A 302 -16.10 17.38 -0.15
C LYS A 302 -14.86 16.50 0.03
N ILE A 303 -13.67 17.05 -0.25
CA ILE A 303 -12.38 16.37 -0.01
C ILE A 303 -12.27 16.00 1.48
N GLY A 304 -12.47 16.98 2.38
CA GLY A 304 -12.36 16.78 3.82
C GLY A 304 -13.35 15.76 4.37
N THR A 305 -14.61 15.79 3.93
CA THR A 305 -15.64 14.85 4.38
C THR A 305 -15.31 13.41 3.97
N GLN A 306 -14.86 13.20 2.72
CA GLN A 306 -14.48 11.86 2.25
C GLN A 306 -13.20 11.36 2.92
N ALA A 307 -12.20 12.25 3.10
CA ALA A 307 -10.96 11.89 3.79
C ALA A 307 -11.20 11.52 5.25
N ARG A 308 -12.04 12.30 5.95
CA ARG A 308 -12.38 12.05 7.35
C ARG A 308 -12.96 10.66 7.56
N ARG A 309 -13.87 10.20 6.69
CA ARG A 309 -14.46 8.85 6.79
C ARG A 309 -13.39 7.76 6.73
N ASP A 310 -12.52 7.82 5.72
CA ASP A 310 -11.44 6.82 5.59
C ASP A 310 -10.45 6.89 6.77
N ILE A 311 -10.21 8.09 7.32
CA ILE A 311 -9.35 8.29 8.49
C ILE A 311 -10.00 7.70 9.74
N GLU A 312 -11.29 7.95 9.94
CA GLU A 312 -12.06 7.39 11.07
C GLU A 312 -12.11 5.86 11.01
N ASP A 313 -12.32 5.30 9.80
CA ASP A 313 -12.29 3.84 9.57
C ASP A 313 -10.91 3.24 9.87
N MET A 314 -9.83 3.94 9.50
CA MET A 314 -8.46 3.48 9.72
C MET A 314 -8.05 3.60 11.19
N LEU A 315 -8.40 4.71 11.85
CA LEU A 315 -8.04 4.97 13.25
C LEU A 315 -8.96 4.26 14.24
N GLU A 316 -10.11 3.75 13.79
CA GLU A 316 -11.19 3.20 14.63
C GLU A 316 -11.66 4.21 15.70
N MET A 317 -11.58 5.51 15.40
CA MET A 317 -12.02 6.60 16.29
C MET A 317 -12.54 7.80 15.49
N GLN A 318 -13.30 8.65 16.16
CA GLN A 318 -13.76 9.89 15.54
C GLN A 318 -12.60 10.83 15.22
N ALA A 319 -12.71 11.55 14.10
CA ALA A 319 -11.73 12.53 13.70
C ALA A 319 -12.34 13.91 13.42
N ASN A 320 -11.67 14.96 13.91
CA ASN A 320 -11.94 16.34 13.56
C ASN A 320 -10.85 16.82 12.59
N LEU A 321 -11.20 16.87 11.29
CA LEU A 321 -10.28 17.23 10.22
C LEU A 321 -10.51 18.68 9.77
N LYS A 322 -9.47 19.52 9.91
CA LYS A 322 -9.41 20.88 9.36
C LYS A 322 -8.43 20.93 8.20
N LEU A 323 -8.87 21.47 7.07
CA LEU A 323 -8.07 21.58 5.84
C LEU A 323 -7.86 23.01 5.42
N TRP A 324 -6.62 23.33 5.01
CA TRP A 324 -6.24 24.59 4.38
C TRP A 324 -5.65 24.34 2.99
N VAL A 325 -5.58 25.36 2.18
CA VAL A 325 -4.91 25.32 0.87
C VAL A 325 -3.87 26.43 0.81
N LYS A 326 -2.61 26.06 0.52
CA LYS A 326 -1.49 27.00 0.36
C LYS A 326 -0.84 26.85 -1.00
N VAL A 327 -0.36 27.95 -1.57
CA VAL A 327 0.42 27.94 -2.80
C VAL A 327 1.90 27.93 -2.48
N LYS A 328 2.65 27.02 -3.09
CA LYS A 328 4.11 26.94 -3.09
C LYS A 328 4.55 26.72 -4.53
N LYS A 329 4.98 27.80 -5.19
CA LYS A 329 5.44 27.76 -6.58
C LYS A 329 6.58 26.73 -6.73
N ASP A 330 6.53 25.99 -7.82
CA ASP A 330 7.56 25.07 -8.28
C ASP A 330 8.05 24.08 -7.20
N TRP A 331 7.17 23.71 -6.24
CA TRP A 331 7.54 22.83 -5.13
C TRP A 331 8.08 21.47 -5.59
N ARG A 332 7.61 20.99 -6.78
CA ARG A 332 8.07 19.72 -7.36
C ARG A 332 9.52 19.76 -7.85
N ASP A 333 10.09 20.94 -8.01
CA ASP A 333 11.48 21.19 -8.44
C ASP A 333 12.38 21.73 -7.31
N SER A 334 11.86 21.84 -6.08
CA SER A 334 12.57 22.31 -4.90
C SER A 334 12.96 21.15 -3.97
N ASP A 335 14.25 20.84 -3.86
CA ASP A 335 14.75 19.76 -2.96
C ASP A 335 14.37 20.01 -1.50
N PHE A 336 14.35 21.26 -1.06
CA PHE A 336 13.94 21.64 0.30
C PHE A 336 12.45 21.32 0.54
N LEU A 337 11.56 21.71 -0.41
CA LEU A 337 10.12 21.45 -0.27
C LEU A 337 9.79 19.96 -0.45
N LEU A 338 10.48 19.28 -1.37
CA LEU A 338 10.34 17.82 -1.54
C LEU A 338 10.64 17.11 -0.23
N LYS A 339 11.76 17.41 0.43
CA LYS A 339 12.13 16.83 1.71
C LYS A 339 11.10 17.14 2.80
N ASN A 340 10.58 18.37 2.86
CA ASN A 340 9.56 18.78 3.84
C ASN A 340 8.22 18.06 3.65
N PHE A 341 7.89 17.63 2.42
CA PHE A 341 6.69 16.86 2.11
C PHE A 341 6.90 15.34 2.17
N GLY A 342 8.06 14.89 2.70
CA GLY A 342 8.34 13.47 2.89
C GLY A 342 8.91 12.77 1.64
N TYR A 343 9.41 13.51 0.65
CA TYR A 343 10.08 12.96 -0.54
C TYR A 343 11.60 13.10 -0.39
N ASN A 344 12.17 12.29 0.50
CA ASN A 344 13.60 12.35 0.79
C ASN A 344 14.36 11.26 0.02
N PRO A 345 15.38 11.60 -0.81
CA PRO A 345 16.17 10.60 -1.53
C PRO A 345 16.82 9.53 -0.66
N LYS A 346 17.10 9.83 0.62
CA LYS A 346 17.68 8.87 1.56
C LYS A 346 16.71 7.74 1.95
N ASP A 347 15.41 7.97 1.82
CA ASP A 347 14.38 6.97 2.15
C ASP A 347 14.17 5.96 1.00
N ALA A 348 14.95 6.08 -0.07
CA ALA A 348 14.90 5.16 -1.22
C ALA A 348 15.58 3.81 -0.94
N SER A 349 16.52 3.69 0.02
CA SER A 349 17.24 2.45 0.34
C SER A 349 16.56 1.64 1.44
N ILE A 350 16.59 0.30 1.33
CA ILE A 350 16.09 -0.64 2.35
C ILE A 350 17.05 -0.67 3.56
N THR A 351 18.32 -0.37 3.35
CA THR A 351 19.35 -0.39 4.38
C THR A 351 19.15 0.76 5.36
N GLN A 352 18.25 0.61 6.31
CA GLN A 352 18.32 1.33 7.58
C GLN A 352 18.59 0.28 8.67
N LYS A 353 19.79 0.40 9.20
CA LYS A 353 20.47 -0.16 10.37
C LYS A 353 19.63 -1.06 11.29
#